data_adec13be05fd7195c8727511e25cc4f1
#
_entry.id   adec13be05fd7195c8727511e25cc4f1
#
_cell.length_a   1.000
_cell.length_b   1.000
_cell.length_c   1.000
_cell.angle_alpha   90.00
_cell.angle_beta   90.00
_cell.angle_gamma   90.00
#
_symmetry.space_group_name_H-M   'P 1'
#
loop_
_entity.id
_entity.type
_entity.pdbx_description
1 polymer ?
#
loop_
_entity_poly.entity_id
_entity_poly.type
_entity_poly.pdbx_seq_one_letter_code
_entity_poly.pdbx_strand_id
1 'polypeptide(L)'
;ATHLAPLGVRVNAIAPGFFITDQNRFLMMEKDGETPTPRGRKVLAKTPMHRFGEPGDLCGALQFLVSPSASFVTGTIIPVDGGFLAYSGV
;
A
#
# COMPACT_ATOMS: atom_id res chain seq x y z
N ALA A 1 -3.70 18.73 5.56
CA ALA A 1 -2.30 19.19 5.47
C ALA A 1 -2.19 20.70 5.56
N THR A 2 -2.79 21.41 4.62
CA THR A 2 -2.60 22.87 4.47
C THR A 2 -3.02 23.68 5.70
N HIS A 3 -4.10 23.30 6.37
CA HIS A 3 -4.61 24.00 7.57
C HIS A 3 -3.62 23.90 8.74
N LEU A 4 -2.96 22.75 8.90
CA LEU A 4 -2.07 22.50 10.04
C LEU A 4 -0.60 22.83 9.74
N ALA A 5 -0.23 23.02 8.49
CA ALA A 5 1.15 23.32 8.10
C ALA A 5 1.73 24.57 8.81
N PRO A 6 0.97 25.68 8.93
CA PRO A 6 1.47 26.86 9.65
C PRO A 6 1.75 26.62 11.14
N LEU A 7 1.16 25.57 11.70
CA LEU A 7 1.38 25.16 13.09
C LEU A 7 2.53 24.16 13.25
N GLY A 8 3.27 23.89 12.17
CA GLY A 8 4.38 22.94 12.20
C GLY A 8 3.96 21.48 12.17
N VAL A 9 2.72 21.18 11.79
CA VAL A 9 2.20 19.81 11.71
C VAL A 9 2.16 19.38 10.24
N ARG A 10 2.80 18.26 9.95
CA ARG A 10 2.73 17.60 8.64
C ARG A 10 1.65 16.51 8.65
N VAL A 11 0.89 16.43 7.57
CA VAL A 11 -0.16 15.42 7.39
C VAL A 11 0.01 14.77 6.02
N ASN A 12 0.29 13.49 6.03
CA ASN A 12 0.48 12.69 4.83
C ASN A 12 -0.34 11.40 4.93
N ALA A 13 -0.48 10.71 3.83
CA ALA A 13 -1.22 9.47 3.76
C ALA A 13 -0.39 8.38 3.08
N ILE A 14 -0.63 7.14 3.47
CA ILE A 14 -0.16 5.95 2.76
C ILE A 14 -1.40 5.28 2.17
N ALA A 15 -1.33 4.94 0.88
CA ALA A 15 -2.38 4.22 0.18
C ALA A 15 -1.91 2.78 -0.10
N PRO A 16 -2.25 1.82 0.76
CA PRO A 16 -1.86 0.42 0.56
C PRO A 16 -2.61 -0.19 -0.64
N GLY A 17 -1.91 -1.01 -1.42
CA GLY A 17 -2.54 -1.86 -2.42
C GLY A 17 -3.23 -3.07 -1.79
N PHE A 18 -3.06 -4.23 -2.42
CA PHE A 18 -3.67 -5.45 -1.91
C PHE A 18 -2.72 -6.18 -0.95
N PHE A 19 -3.10 -6.17 0.31
CA PHE A 19 -2.40 -6.85 1.40
C PHE A 19 -3.27 -7.98 1.92
N ILE A 20 -2.66 -9.13 2.25
CA ILE A 20 -3.40 -10.23 2.88
C ILE A 20 -3.54 -9.92 4.37
N THR A 21 -4.78 -9.92 4.84
CA THR A 21 -5.14 -9.77 6.25
C THR A 21 -6.02 -10.93 6.67
N ASP A 22 -6.24 -11.10 7.97
CA ASP A 22 -7.15 -12.13 8.47
C ASP A 22 -8.59 -11.92 7.96
N GLN A 23 -8.97 -10.67 7.73
CA GLN A 23 -10.31 -10.33 7.23
C GLN A 23 -10.53 -10.69 5.77
N ASN A 24 -9.50 -10.60 4.91
CA ASN A 24 -9.65 -10.78 3.46
C ASN A 24 -8.99 -12.05 2.91
N ARG A 25 -8.30 -12.80 3.75
CA ARG A 25 -7.55 -13.99 3.31
C ARG A 25 -8.44 -14.97 2.52
N PHE A 26 -9.65 -15.21 2.99
CA PHE A 26 -10.57 -16.14 2.33
C PHE A 26 -11.02 -15.67 0.95
N LEU A 27 -10.94 -14.36 0.68
CA LEU A 27 -11.28 -13.80 -0.64
C LEU A 27 -10.13 -13.94 -1.63
N MET A 28 -8.90 -13.96 -1.15
CA MET A 28 -7.69 -13.89 -1.99
C MET A 28 -6.96 -15.23 -2.09
N MET A 29 -7.04 -16.06 -1.05
CA MET A 29 -6.32 -17.31 -0.96
C MET A 29 -7.28 -18.45 -0.67
N GLU A 30 -7.01 -19.64 -1.26
CA GLU A 30 -7.73 -20.85 -0.94
C GLU A 30 -7.40 -21.33 0.48
N LYS A 31 -8.11 -22.36 0.97
CA LYS A 31 -7.95 -22.88 2.33
C LYS A 31 -6.55 -23.44 2.60
N ASP A 32 -5.81 -23.84 1.56
CA ASP A 32 -4.43 -24.31 1.69
C ASP A 32 -3.45 -23.18 2.05
N GLY A 33 -3.85 -21.91 1.93
CA GLY A 33 -3.02 -20.75 2.22
C GLY A 33 -1.94 -20.46 1.18
N GLU A 34 -1.83 -21.24 0.12
CA GLU A 34 -0.79 -21.14 -0.90
C GLU A 34 -1.35 -20.79 -2.28
N THR A 35 -2.55 -21.29 -2.60
CA THR A 35 -3.16 -21.12 -3.92
C THR A 35 -4.08 -19.90 -3.92
N PRO A 36 -3.84 -18.90 -4.81
CA PRO A 36 -4.76 -17.78 -4.95
C PRO A 36 -6.14 -18.23 -5.45
N THR A 37 -7.19 -17.62 -4.91
CA THR A 37 -8.55 -17.75 -5.45
C THR A 37 -8.63 -17.14 -6.86
N PRO A 38 -9.72 -17.37 -7.63
CA PRO A 38 -9.93 -16.64 -8.89
C PRO A 38 -9.83 -15.12 -8.74
N ARG A 39 -10.35 -14.56 -7.63
CA ARG A 39 -10.22 -13.14 -7.31
C ARG A 39 -8.76 -12.78 -7.03
N GLY A 40 -8.06 -13.58 -6.23
CA GLY A 40 -6.64 -13.37 -5.93
C GLY A 40 -5.79 -13.36 -7.20
N ARG A 41 -6.04 -14.28 -8.12
CA ARG A 41 -5.34 -14.31 -9.42
C ARG A 41 -5.58 -13.05 -10.24
N LYS A 42 -6.80 -12.50 -10.25
CA LYS A 42 -7.09 -11.25 -10.95
C LYS A 42 -6.32 -10.07 -10.35
N VAL A 43 -6.25 -10.00 -9.03
CA VAL A 43 -5.47 -8.97 -8.33
C VAL A 43 -3.99 -9.09 -8.67
N LEU A 44 -3.43 -10.31 -8.58
CA LEU A 44 -2.02 -10.55 -8.89
C LEU A 44 -1.69 -10.20 -10.35
N ALA A 45 -2.57 -10.55 -11.28
CA ALA A 45 -2.37 -10.24 -12.71
C ALA A 45 -2.31 -8.74 -12.98
N LYS A 46 -2.97 -7.93 -12.15
CA LYS A 46 -2.99 -6.47 -12.28
C LYS A 46 -1.98 -5.75 -11.37
N THR A 47 -1.24 -6.50 -10.58
CA THR A 47 -0.17 -5.98 -9.73
C THR A 47 1.16 -6.28 -10.40
N PRO A 48 1.89 -5.29 -10.93
CA PRO A 48 3.15 -5.53 -11.65
C PRO A 48 4.20 -6.32 -10.89
N MET A 49 4.27 -6.18 -9.57
CA MET A 49 5.19 -6.95 -8.74
C MET A 49 4.74 -8.41 -8.50
N HIS A 50 3.56 -8.79 -9.01
CA HIS A 50 2.99 -10.15 -8.98
C HIS A 50 2.98 -10.81 -7.59
N ARG A 51 2.77 -10.02 -6.54
CA ARG A 51 2.59 -10.51 -5.19
C ARG A 51 1.64 -9.61 -4.40
N PHE A 52 1.09 -10.15 -3.34
CA PHE A 52 0.39 -9.34 -2.33
C PHE A 52 1.42 -8.62 -1.46
N GLY A 53 0.99 -7.50 -0.89
CA GLY A 53 1.79 -6.80 0.10
C GLY A 53 1.78 -7.51 1.45
N GLU A 54 2.85 -7.34 2.18
CA GLU A 54 2.99 -7.78 3.57
C GLU A 54 3.07 -6.56 4.48
N PRO A 55 2.67 -6.65 5.77
CA PRO A 55 2.71 -5.49 6.67
C PRO A 55 4.05 -4.78 6.71
N GLY A 56 5.17 -5.51 6.61
CA GLY A 56 6.51 -4.94 6.55
C GLY A 56 6.75 -4.03 5.35
N ASP A 57 6.02 -4.23 4.25
CA ASP A 57 6.14 -3.39 3.06
C ASP A 57 5.67 -1.95 3.29
N LEU A 58 4.88 -1.70 4.34
CA LEU A 58 4.42 -0.36 4.71
C LEU A 58 5.40 0.40 5.60
N CYS A 59 6.30 -0.30 6.27
CA CYS A 59 7.17 0.30 7.29
C CYS A 59 8.11 1.35 6.73
N GLY A 60 8.69 1.13 5.55
CA GLY A 60 9.63 2.07 4.95
C GLY A 60 9.00 3.43 4.64
N ALA A 61 7.82 3.44 4.04
CA ALA A 61 7.09 4.69 3.76
C ALA A 61 6.68 5.39 5.06
N LEU A 62 6.19 4.64 6.05
CA LEU A 62 5.83 5.21 7.35
C LEU A 62 7.04 5.83 8.04
N GLN A 63 8.16 5.11 8.12
CA GLN A 63 9.40 5.59 8.75
C GLN A 63 9.91 6.86 8.08
N PHE A 64 9.88 6.91 6.74
CA PHE A 64 10.25 8.13 6.00
C PHE A 64 9.35 9.30 6.38
N LEU A 65 8.04 9.10 6.34
CA LEU A 65 7.08 10.19 6.54
C LEU A 65 7.12 10.78 7.95
N VAL A 66 7.42 9.97 8.99
CA VAL A 66 7.50 10.45 10.37
C VAL A 66 8.89 10.93 10.78
N SER A 67 9.86 10.78 9.89
CA SER A 67 11.26 11.15 10.20
C SER A 67 11.57 12.60 9.83
N PRO A 68 12.66 13.18 10.38
CA PRO A 68 13.16 14.49 9.95
C PRO A 68 13.51 14.54 8.47
N SER A 69 13.79 13.40 7.82
CA SER A 69 14.06 13.33 6.38
C SER A 69 12.87 13.79 5.53
N ALA A 70 11.67 13.76 6.09
CA ALA A 70 10.44 14.21 5.42
C ALA A 70 10.01 15.61 5.92
N SER A 71 10.91 16.41 6.43
CA SER A 71 10.57 17.69 7.09
C SER A 71 9.85 18.68 6.17
N PHE A 72 10.02 18.58 4.86
CA PHE A 72 9.33 19.44 3.89
C PHE A 72 8.24 18.70 3.12
N VAL A 73 7.82 17.52 3.58
CA VAL A 73 6.80 16.68 2.94
C VAL A 73 5.50 16.77 3.74
N THR A 74 4.49 17.38 3.15
CA THR A 74 3.13 17.44 3.72
C THR A 74 2.12 17.45 2.57
N GLY A 75 0.94 16.87 2.80
CA GLY A 75 -0.13 16.82 1.80
C GLY A 75 0.08 15.76 0.73
N THR A 76 1.03 14.85 0.89
CA THR A 76 1.27 13.78 -0.07
C THR A 76 0.50 12.50 0.26
N ILE A 77 0.29 11.70 -0.77
CA ILE A 77 -0.22 10.33 -0.66
C ILE A 77 0.82 9.43 -1.31
N ILE A 78 1.34 8.47 -0.57
CA ILE A 78 2.32 7.49 -1.09
C ILE A 78 1.62 6.17 -1.32
N PRO A 79 1.40 5.75 -2.59
CA PRO A 79 0.95 4.39 -2.88
C PRO A 79 2.03 3.36 -2.53
N VAL A 80 1.63 2.32 -1.80
CA VAL A 80 2.49 1.15 -1.52
C VAL A 80 1.69 -0.05 -2.00
N ASP A 81 1.78 -0.33 -3.31
CA ASP A 81 0.78 -1.15 -4.00
C ASP A 81 1.36 -2.10 -5.06
N GLY A 82 2.69 -2.27 -5.09
CA GLY A 82 3.33 -3.14 -6.08
C GLY A 82 3.16 -2.69 -7.53
N GLY A 83 2.83 -1.41 -7.73
CA GLY A 83 2.64 -0.82 -9.06
C GLY A 83 1.19 -0.85 -9.56
N PHE A 84 0.24 -1.27 -8.72
CA PHE A 84 -1.17 -1.44 -9.12
C PHE A 84 -1.75 -0.17 -9.77
N LEU A 85 -1.56 0.98 -9.13
CA LEU A 85 -2.08 2.25 -9.67
C LEU A 85 -1.34 2.74 -10.91
N ALA A 86 -0.08 2.37 -11.06
CA ALA A 86 0.73 2.78 -12.21
C ALA A 86 0.42 1.95 -13.46
N TYR A 87 -0.20 0.78 -13.31
CA TYR A 87 -0.45 -0.16 -14.40
C TYR A 87 -1.71 0.22 -15.16
N SER A 88 -1.55 0.53 -16.45
CA SER A 88 -2.65 0.92 -17.33
C SER A 88 -3.51 -0.26 -17.83
N GLY A 89 -3.07 -1.49 -17.64
CA GLY A 89 -3.73 -2.68 -18.15
C GLY A 89 -3.28 -3.10 -19.56
N VAL A 90 -2.31 -2.40 -20.09
CA VAL A 90 -1.73 -2.70 -21.42
C VAL A 90 -0.22 -2.85 -21.36
#